data_8472753cd802af8584418ea09fcfe519
#
_entry.id   8472753cd802af8584418ea09fcfe519
#
_cell.length_a   1.000
_cell.length_b   1.000
_cell.length_c   1.000
_cell.angle_alpha   90.00
_cell.angle_beta   90.00
_cell.angle_gamma   90.00
#
_symmetry.space_group_name_H-M   'P 1'
#
loop_
_entity.id
_entity.type
_entity.pdbx_description
1 polymer ?
#
loop_
_entity_poly.entity_id
_entity_poly.type
_entity_poly.pdbx_seq_one_letter_code
_entity_poly.pdbx_strand_id
1 'polypeptide(L)' 'MEKKVLDAMKKAGKPVRPGEVAKMLGEDSKNVSKAINELKKQGKIVSPKRCFWEPA' A
#
# COMPACT_ATOMS: atom_id res chain seq x y z
N MET A 1 4.14 -3.59 9.80
CA MET A 1 4.02 -3.66 8.33
C MET A 1 3.12 -2.58 7.75
N GLU A 2 1.96 -2.35 8.33
CA GLU A 2 1.01 -1.34 7.83
C GLU A 2 1.63 0.05 7.72
N LYS A 3 2.34 0.47 8.74
CA LYS A 3 2.98 1.77 8.76
C LYS A 3 4.01 1.91 7.64
N LYS A 4 4.80 0.85 7.42
CA LYS A 4 5.81 0.84 6.36
C LYS A 4 5.15 0.95 4.98
N VAL A 5 4.05 0.24 4.78
CA VAL A 5 3.32 0.29 3.52
C VAL A 5 2.76 1.68 3.28
N LEU A 6 2.15 2.27 4.30
CA LEU A 6 1.59 3.62 4.20
C LEU A 6 2.69 4.65 3.90
N ASP A 7 3.82 4.55 4.59
CA ASP A 7 4.96 5.44 4.35
C ASP A 7 5.49 5.30 2.92
N ALA A 8 5.57 4.07 2.41
CA ALA A 8 6.01 3.84 1.04
C ALA A 8 5.05 4.49 0.04
N MET A 9 3.76 4.40 0.28
CA MET A 9 2.76 5.04 -0.57
C MET A 9 2.90 6.56 -0.55
N LYS A 10 3.13 7.14 0.62
CA LYS A 10 3.33 8.58 0.77
C LYS A 10 4.59 9.03 0.04
N LYS A 11 5.66 8.26 0.13
CA LYS A 11 6.92 8.57 -0.55
C LYS A 11 6.78 8.50 -2.07
N ALA A 12 5.96 7.56 -2.56
CA ALA A 12 5.73 7.41 -3.99
C ALA A 12 5.04 8.64 -4.58
N GLY A 13 4.19 9.30 -3.79
CA GLY A 13 3.46 10.49 -4.23
C GLY A 13 2.47 10.24 -5.36
N LYS A 14 2.09 8.99 -5.58
CA LYS A 14 1.17 8.59 -6.64
C LYS A 14 0.55 7.25 -6.27
N PRO A 15 -0.58 6.87 -6.89
CA PRO A 15 -1.15 5.55 -6.68
C PRO A 15 -0.15 4.45 -7.05
N VAL A 16 -0.05 3.43 -6.21
CA VAL A 16 0.89 2.32 -6.42
C VAL A 16 0.18 0.98 -6.29
N ARG A 17 0.76 -0.03 -6.90
CA ARG A 17 0.26 -1.40 -6.79
C ARG A 17 0.95 -2.11 -5.62
N PRO A 18 0.30 -3.16 -5.05
CA PRO A 18 0.92 -3.93 -3.97
C PRO A 18 2.31 -4.47 -4.33
N GLY A 19 2.47 -4.93 -5.58
CA GLY A 19 3.77 -5.43 -6.05
C GLY A 19 4.86 -4.38 -6.03
N GLU A 20 4.52 -3.14 -6.37
CA GLU A 20 5.48 -2.03 -6.32
C GLU A 20 5.88 -1.72 -4.89
N VAL A 21 4.91 -1.71 -3.97
CA VAL A 21 5.19 -1.48 -2.56
C VAL A 21 6.07 -2.58 -2.00
N ALA A 22 5.79 -3.83 -2.37
CA ALA A 22 6.61 -4.96 -1.95
C ALA A 22 8.06 -4.78 -2.40
N LYS A 23 8.27 -4.33 -3.63
CA LYS A 23 9.61 -4.06 -4.16
C LYS A 23 10.31 -2.94 -3.38
N MET A 24 9.58 -1.87 -3.11
CA MET A 24 10.13 -0.72 -2.39
C MET A 24 10.58 -1.09 -0.99
N LEU A 25 9.86 -1.99 -0.34
CA LEU A 25 10.14 -2.39 1.04
C LEU A 25 11.01 -3.64 1.13
N GLY A 26 11.22 -4.34 0.03
CA GLY A 26 11.91 -5.63 0.05
C GLY A 26 11.11 -6.69 0.81
N GLU A 27 9.79 -6.60 0.79
CA GLU A 27 8.91 -7.51 1.51
C GLU A 27 8.15 -8.44 0.56
N ASP A 28 7.59 -9.50 1.13
CA ASP A 28 6.76 -10.42 0.37
C ASP A 28 5.43 -9.73 0.00
N SER A 29 5.00 -9.91 -1.23
CA SER A 29 3.75 -9.31 -1.71
C SER A 29 2.54 -9.77 -0.89
N LYS A 30 2.56 -10.99 -0.35
CA LYS A 30 1.49 -11.48 0.52
C LYS A 30 1.37 -10.65 1.79
N ASN A 31 2.50 -10.32 2.40
CA ASN A 31 2.52 -9.49 3.60
C ASN A 31 2.05 -8.06 3.30
N VAL A 32 2.47 -7.54 2.16
CA VAL A 32 2.03 -6.21 1.72
C VAL A 32 0.52 -6.19 1.46
N SER A 33 -0.01 -7.23 0.82
CA SER A 33 -1.45 -7.33 0.57
C SER A 33 -2.26 -7.35 1.86
N LYS A 34 -1.79 -8.08 2.86
CA LYS A 34 -2.44 -8.10 4.18
C LYS A 34 -2.45 -6.71 4.81
N ALA A 35 -1.31 -6.03 4.75
CA ALA A 35 -1.20 -4.68 5.30
C ALA A 35 -2.14 -3.71 4.57
N ILE A 36 -2.22 -3.82 3.25
CA ILE A 36 -3.12 -3.00 2.45
C ILE A 36 -4.57 -3.23 2.84
N ASN A 37 -4.98 -4.48 3.01
CA ASN A 37 -6.34 -4.80 3.45
C ASN A 37 -6.66 -4.17 4.81
N GLU A 38 -5.72 -4.22 5.74
CA GLU A 38 -5.90 -3.61 7.06
C GLU A 38 -6.01 -2.09 6.96
N LEU A 39 -5.14 -1.47 6.17
CA LEU A 39 -5.18 -0.01 5.97
C LEU A 39 -6.49 0.41 5.31
N LYS A 40 -6.99 -0.38 4.37
CA LYS A 40 -8.27 -0.15 3.72
C LYS A 40 -9.41 -0.18 4.74
N LYS A 41 -9.42 -1.17 5.61
CA LYS A 41 -10.43 -1.30 6.67
C LYS A 41 -10.41 -0.11 7.61
N GLN A 42 -9.22 0.42 7.89
CA GLN A 42 -9.05 1.56 8.76
C GLN A 42 -9.35 2.90 8.06
N GLY A 43 -9.57 2.88 6.75
CA GLY A 43 -9.83 4.09 5.99
C GLY A 43 -8.60 4.95 5.76
N LYS A 44 -7.41 4.40 5.91
CA LYS A 44 -6.16 5.14 5.76
C LYS A 44 -5.68 5.20 4.32
N ILE A 45 -6.18 4.32 3.47
CA ILE A 45 -5.85 4.31 2.04
C ILE A 45 -7.13 4.15 1.23
N VAL A 46 -7.06 4.57 -0.02
CA VAL A 46 -8.17 4.43 -0.97
C VAL A 46 -7.65 3.87 -2.28
N SER A 47 -8.54 3.31 -3.07
CA SER A 47 -8.22 2.77 -4.40
C SER A 47 -8.84 3.69 -5.46
N PRO A 48 -8.06 4.61 -6.05
CA PRO A 48 -8.58 5.47 -7.10
C PRO A 48 -8.82 4.71 -8.39
N LYS A 49 -8.08 3.63 -8.59
CA LYS A 49 -8.22 2.75 -9.75
C LYS A 49 -8.07 1.30 -9.31
N ARG A 50 -8.56 0.39 -10.13
CA ARG A 50 -8.42 -1.03 -9.87
C ARG A 50 -6.94 -1.39 -9.67
N CYS A 51 -6.65 -2.08 -8.58
CA CYS A 51 -5.30 -2.54 -8.21
C CYS A 51 -4.31 -1.44 -7.85
N PHE A 52 -4.74 -0.16 -7.81
CA PHE A 52 -3.91 0.94 -7.37
C PHE A 52 -4.38 1.43 -6.01
N TRP A 53 -3.44 1.85 -5.19
CA TRP A 53 -3.71 2.33 -3.83
C TRP A 53 -2.95 3.61 -3.57
N GLU A 54 -3.58 4.50 -2.83
CA GLU A 54 -2.94 5.76 -2.41
C GLU A 54 -3.41 6.13 -1.00
N PRO A 55 -2.63 6.93 -0.26
CA PRO A 55 -3.07 7.40 1.06
C PRO A 55 -4.36 8.22 0.92
N ALA A 56 -5.27 7.97 1.85
CA ALA A 56 -6.54 8.70 1.87
C ALA A 56 -6.34 10.17 2.23
#